data_67751c2ed078e6ca9549395492531e87
#
_entry.id   67751c2ed078e6ca9549395492531e87
#
_cell.length_a   1.000
_cell.length_b   1.000
_cell.length_c   1.000
_cell.angle_alpha   90.00
_cell.angle_beta   90.00
_cell.angle_gamma   90.00
#
_symmetry.space_group_name_H-M   'P 1'
#
loop_
_entity.id
_entity.type
_entity.pdbx_description
1 polymer ?
#
loop_
_entity_poly.entity_id
_entity_poly.type
_entity_poly.pdbx_seq_one_letter_code
_entity_poly.pdbx_strand_id
1 'polypeptide(L)'
;MSARNRPARENGSERRAELLAIAGELFATRGFLATTVRDIADAAGILSGSLYHHFDSKEAMVDEILREFLDDQRQANAKIIEEAEDPRTALTELIKRSYAALRQHPAAIAIFQNEANYLAQFERFDYLPGVADEFEKTWLKVLQEGQKSGVFREDLNAKLTYRFIRDTVWTTVHWFNPNGKLSIKSIADQYINILCDGIVTR
;
A
#
# COMPACT_ATOMS: atom_id res chain seq x y z
N MET A 1 -24.25 31.60 23.79
CA MET A 1 -23.89 30.19 23.50
C MET A 1 -24.08 29.99 22.00
N SER A 2 -23.00 30.05 21.24
CA SER A 2 -23.04 29.98 19.77
C SER A 2 -22.68 28.57 19.33
N ALA A 3 -23.65 27.82 18.81
CA ALA A 3 -23.42 26.53 18.18
C ALA A 3 -22.68 26.80 16.86
N ARG A 4 -21.41 26.37 16.77
CA ARG A 4 -20.61 26.40 15.54
C ARG A 4 -21.24 25.44 14.54
N ASN A 5 -21.84 26.02 13.50
CA ASN A 5 -22.32 25.33 12.32
C ASN A 5 -21.11 24.76 11.57
N ARG A 6 -20.77 23.47 11.76
CA ARG A 6 -19.81 22.76 10.89
C ARG A 6 -20.45 22.63 9.51
N PRO A 7 -19.74 23.00 8.43
CA PRO A 7 -20.32 22.95 7.11
C PRO A 7 -20.65 21.50 6.68
N ALA A 8 -21.84 21.33 6.09
CA ALA A 8 -22.39 20.03 5.66
C ALA A 8 -21.46 19.21 4.71
N ARG A 9 -20.49 19.88 4.06
CA ARG A 9 -19.49 19.25 3.19
C ARG A 9 -18.42 18.47 3.97
N GLU A 10 -18.01 18.91 5.17
CA GLU A 10 -17.05 18.16 6.00
C GLU A 10 -17.67 16.86 6.52
N ASN A 11 -18.93 16.89 6.96
CA ASN A 11 -19.64 15.68 7.39
C ASN A 11 -19.81 14.64 6.26
N GLY A 12 -19.97 15.06 5.01
CA GLY A 12 -20.10 14.15 3.87
C GLY A 12 -18.78 13.45 3.54
N SER A 13 -17.65 14.16 3.62
CA SER A 13 -16.30 13.62 3.37
C SER A 13 -15.88 12.66 4.49
N GLU A 14 -16.09 13.03 5.76
CA GLU A 14 -15.78 12.15 6.91
C GLU A 14 -16.59 10.85 6.84
N ARG A 15 -17.89 10.93 6.53
CA ARG A 15 -18.75 9.75 6.40
C ARG A 15 -18.31 8.84 5.24
N ARG A 16 -17.91 9.45 4.12
CA ARG A 16 -17.44 8.70 2.96
C ARG A 16 -16.14 7.94 3.28
N ALA A 17 -15.20 8.55 3.97
CA ALA A 17 -13.96 7.91 4.43
C ALA A 17 -14.24 6.76 5.41
N GLU A 18 -15.18 6.92 6.33
CA GLU A 18 -15.61 5.85 7.24
C GLU A 18 -16.18 4.64 6.49
N LEU A 19 -17.02 4.88 5.49
CA LEU A 19 -17.58 3.82 4.65
C LEU A 19 -16.50 3.08 3.86
N LEU A 20 -15.49 3.78 3.33
CA LEU A 20 -14.34 3.16 2.67
C LEU A 20 -13.49 2.33 3.63
N ALA A 21 -13.28 2.80 4.85
CA ALA A 21 -12.54 2.04 5.85
C ALA A 21 -13.25 0.71 6.20
N ILE A 22 -14.58 0.75 6.42
CA ILE A 22 -15.40 -0.44 6.69
C ILE A 22 -15.38 -1.40 5.48
N ALA A 23 -15.57 -0.88 4.26
CA ALA A 23 -15.53 -1.69 3.06
C ALA A 23 -14.15 -2.33 2.84
N GLY A 24 -13.08 -1.56 3.03
CA GLY A 24 -11.70 -2.03 2.94
C GLY A 24 -11.41 -3.19 3.90
N GLU A 25 -11.85 -3.10 5.15
CA GLU A 25 -11.70 -4.18 6.13
C GLU A 25 -12.46 -5.45 5.71
N LEU A 26 -13.67 -5.32 5.21
CA LEU A 26 -14.45 -6.46 4.72
C LEU A 26 -13.80 -7.09 3.48
N PHE A 27 -13.36 -6.31 2.52
CA PHE A 27 -12.67 -6.82 1.33
C PHE A 27 -11.34 -7.50 1.69
N ALA A 28 -10.57 -6.94 2.61
CA ALA A 28 -9.30 -7.51 3.06
C ALA A 28 -9.47 -8.85 3.81
N THR A 29 -10.56 -9.00 4.58
CA THR A 29 -10.77 -10.17 5.44
C THR A 29 -11.60 -11.27 4.80
N ARG A 30 -12.60 -10.91 4.01
CA ARG A 30 -13.54 -11.86 3.38
C ARG A 30 -13.28 -12.06 1.89
N GLY A 31 -12.50 -11.17 1.27
CA GLY A 31 -12.30 -11.10 -0.17
C GLY A 31 -13.37 -10.26 -0.89
N PHE A 32 -13.01 -9.77 -2.07
CA PHE A 32 -13.88 -8.92 -2.89
C PHE A 32 -15.15 -9.64 -3.33
N LEU A 33 -15.03 -10.89 -3.81
CA LEU A 33 -16.16 -11.66 -4.32
C LEU A 33 -17.20 -12.00 -3.24
N ALA A 34 -16.74 -12.36 -2.04
CA ALA A 34 -17.61 -12.78 -0.94
C ALA A 34 -18.27 -11.60 -0.21
N THR A 35 -17.80 -10.36 -0.45
CA THR A 35 -18.35 -9.15 0.19
C THR A 35 -19.42 -8.52 -0.70
N THR A 36 -20.63 -8.34 -0.15
CA THR A 36 -21.75 -7.67 -0.83
C THR A 36 -21.92 -6.23 -0.35
N VAL A 37 -22.60 -5.41 -1.16
CA VAL A 37 -23.01 -4.03 -0.78
C VAL A 37 -23.84 -4.05 0.51
N ARG A 38 -24.64 -5.09 0.72
CA ARG A 38 -25.45 -5.27 1.91
C ARG A 38 -24.58 -5.52 3.15
N ASP A 39 -23.54 -6.35 3.04
CA ASP A 39 -22.62 -6.61 4.16
C ASP A 39 -21.94 -5.31 4.61
N ILE A 40 -21.54 -4.45 3.65
CA ILE A 40 -20.92 -3.16 3.94
C ILE A 40 -21.91 -2.22 4.62
N ALA A 41 -23.15 -2.15 4.11
CA ALA A 41 -24.20 -1.30 4.69
C ALA A 41 -24.56 -1.76 6.10
N ASP A 42 -24.72 -3.07 6.32
CA ASP A 42 -25.02 -3.65 7.62
C ASP A 42 -23.88 -3.36 8.64
N ALA A 43 -22.61 -3.51 8.22
CA ALA A 43 -21.44 -3.19 9.04
C ALA A 43 -21.35 -1.68 9.37
N ALA A 44 -21.78 -0.82 8.44
CA ALA A 44 -21.80 0.63 8.63
C ALA A 44 -23.03 1.14 9.39
N GLY A 45 -23.99 0.27 9.72
CA GLY A 45 -25.24 0.62 10.39
C GLY A 45 -26.17 1.50 9.56
N ILE A 46 -26.18 1.32 8.22
CA ILE A 46 -27.03 2.09 7.30
C ILE A 46 -27.83 1.17 6.37
N LEU A 47 -28.82 1.75 5.71
CA LEU A 47 -29.53 1.05 4.64
C LEU A 47 -28.66 0.94 3.38
N SER A 48 -28.74 -0.17 2.64
CA SER A 48 -28.00 -0.34 1.38
C SER A 48 -28.28 0.78 0.36
N GLY A 49 -29.52 1.31 0.32
CA GLY A 49 -29.87 2.47 -0.50
C GLY A 49 -29.07 3.72 -0.16
N SER A 50 -28.73 3.92 1.12
CA SER A 50 -27.90 5.06 1.55
C SER A 50 -26.45 4.93 1.08
N LEU A 51 -25.92 3.71 0.96
CA LEU A 51 -24.58 3.49 0.45
C LEU A 51 -24.43 3.94 -1.02
N TYR A 52 -25.47 3.70 -1.83
CA TYR A 52 -25.50 4.12 -3.23
C TYR A 52 -25.54 5.64 -3.44
N HIS A 53 -25.85 6.44 -2.41
CA HIS A 53 -25.66 7.90 -2.47
C HIS A 53 -24.18 8.32 -2.39
N HIS A 54 -23.31 7.43 -1.91
CA HIS A 54 -21.88 7.70 -1.75
C HIS A 54 -21.03 7.01 -2.82
N PHE A 55 -21.45 5.81 -3.29
CA PHE A 55 -20.66 4.98 -4.21
C PHE A 55 -21.58 4.27 -5.20
N ASP A 56 -21.21 4.29 -6.47
CA ASP A 56 -21.98 3.66 -7.55
C ASP A 56 -21.99 2.14 -7.47
N SER A 57 -20.91 1.55 -6.93
CA SER A 57 -20.75 0.10 -6.80
C SER A 57 -19.68 -0.26 -5.78
N LYS A 58 -19.55 -1.55 -5.43
CA LYS A 58 -18.45 -2.04 -4.59
C LYS A 58 -17.09 -1.97 -5.32
N GLU A 59 -17.10 -2.08 -6.65
CA GLU A 59 -15.94 -1.88 -7.52
C GLU A 59 -15.42 -0.44 -7.40
N ALA A 60 -16.32 0.55 -7.34
CA ALA A 60 -15.94 1.95 -7.14
C ALA A 60 -15.28 2.18 -5.78
N MET A 61 -15.72 1.49 -4.74
CA MET A 61 -15.10 1.55 -3.41
C MET A 61 -13.70 0.95 -3.40
N VAL A 62 -13.51 -0.22 -4.01
CA VAL A 62 -12.19 -0.85 -4.12
C VAL A 62 -11.24 0.01 -4.96
N ASP A 63 -11.71 0.55 -6.09
CA ASP A 63 -10.90 1.41 -6.96
C ASP A 63 -10.39 2.63 -6.21
N GLU A 64 -11.23 3.27 -5.40
CA GLU A 64 -10.83 4.43 -4.60
C GLU A 64 -9.80 4.06 -3.52
N ILE A 65 -10.03 2.96 -2.80
CA ILE A 65 -9.09 2.45 -1.79
C ILE A 65 -7.72 2.15 -2.42
N LEU A 66 -7.70 1.51 -3.58
CA LEU A 66 -6.45 1.16 -4.26
C LEU A 66 -5.75 2.40 -4.83
N ARG A 67 -6.48 3.34 -5.47
CA ARG A 67 -5.88 4.56 -6.01
C ARG A 67 -5.27 5.42 -4.94
N GLU A 68 -5.95 5.64 -3.82
CA GLU A 68 -5.40 6.40 -2.69
C GLU A 68 -4.08 5.81 -2.21
N PHE A 69 -4.03 4.50 -1.99
CA PHE A 69 -2.81 3.80 -1.61
C PHE A 69 -1.69 3.91 -2.65
N LEU A 70 -2.01 3.68 -3.93
CA LEU A 70 -1.02 3.69 -5.00
C LEU A 70 -0.46 5.09 -5.24
N ASP A 71 -1.30 6.13 -5.19
CA ASP A 71 -0.88 7.52 -5.35
C ASP A 71 -0.01 7.98 -4.19
N ASP A 72 -0.36 7.60 -2.96
CA ASP A 72 0.47 7.86 -1.78
C ASP A 72 1.85 7.18 -1.90
N GLN A 73 1.89 5.93 -2.37
CA GLN A 73 3.15 5.22 -2.62
C GLN A 73 3.99 5.87 -3.73
N ARG A 74 3.37 6.29 -4.84
CA ARG A 74 4.07 6.98 -5.94
C ARG A 74 4.71 8.28 -5.48
N GLN A 75 3.93 9.12 -4.79
CA GLN A 75 4.41 10.41 -4.27
C GLN A 75 5.55 10.23 -3.27
N ALA A 76 5.40 9.29 -2.33
CA ALA A 76 6.43 9.02 -1.34
C ALA A 76 7.71 8.47 -1.98
N ASN A 77 7.61 7.53 -2.91
CA ASN A 77 8.77 6.96 -3.60
C ASN A 77 9.49 8.00 -4.46
N ALA A 78 8.76 8.85 -5.19
CA ALA A 78 9.34 9.92 -5.98
C ALA A 78 10.14 10.90 -5.11
N LYS A 79 9.56 11.32 -3.98
CA LYS A 79 10.22 12.19 -3.02
C LYS A 79 11.49 11.57 -2.42
N ILE A 80 11.43 10.29 -2.03
CA ILE A 80 12.60 9.58 -1.49
C ILE A 80 13.74 9.57 -2.50
N ILE A 81 13.45 9.29 -3.78
CA ILE A 81 14.46 9.23 -4.84
C ILE A 81 15.06 10.60 -5.13
N GLU A 82 14.25 11.67 -5.05
CA GLU A 82 14.71 13.05 -5.26
C GLU A 82 15.60 13.54 -4.11
N GLU A 83 15.27 13.19 -2.85
CA GLU A 83 15.93 13.68 -1.65
C GLU A 83 17.12 12.81 -1.19
N ALA A 84 17.23 11.57 -1.67
CA ALA A 84 18.29 10.66 -1.22
C ALA A 84 19.67 11.07 -1.74
N GLU A 85 20.64 11.19 -0.83
CA GLU A 85 22.02 11.59 -1.15
C GLU A 85 22.80 10.46 -1.89
N ASP A 86 22.42 9.21 -1.66
CA ASP A 86 23.11 8.04 -2.22
C ASP A 86 22.15 6.83 -2.37
N PRO A 87 22.49 5.82 -3.19
CA PRO A 87 21.63 4.66 -3.42
C PRO A 87 21.31 3.83 -2.17
N ARG A 88 22.18 3.79 -1.17
CA ARG A 88 21.95 3.07 0.08
C ARG A 88 20.86 3.75 0.91
N THR A 89 20.94 5.07 1.00
CA THR A 89 19.92 5.89 1.67
C THR A 89 18.58 5.74 0.96
N ALA A 90 18.55 5.85 -0.39
CA ALA A 90 17.34 5.64 -1.17
C ALA A 90 16.70 4.26 -0.91
N LEU A 91 17.48 3.19 -0.98
CA LEU A 91 17.00 1.82 -0.72
C LEU A 91 16.44 1.67 0.69
N THR A 92 17.15 2.19 1.69
CA THR A 92 16.76 2.14 3.10
C THR A 92 15.43 2.86 3.34
N GLU A 93 15.27 4.06 2.80
CA GLU A 93 14.05 4.85 2.98
C GLU A 93 12.87 4.26 2.19
N LEU A 94 13.09 3.71 1.00
CA LEU A 94 12.06 2.96 0.26
C LEU A 94 11.55 1.74 1.07
N ILE A 95 12.44 0.99 1.70
CA ILE A 95 12.06 -0.14 2.56
C ILE A 95 11.26 0.34 3.78
N LYS A 96 11.76 1.35 4.50
CA LYS A 96 11.06 1.92 5.66
C LYS A 96 9.66 2.44 5.28
N ARG A 97 9.55 3.13 4.14
CA ARG A 97 8.28 3.64 3.62
C ARG A 97 7.30 2.50 3.31
N SER A 98 7.80 1.44 2.67
CA SER A 98 6.98 0.27 2.36
C SER A 98 6.46 -0.42 3.62
N TYR A 99 7.28 -0.56 4.67
CA TYR A 99 6.82 -1.06 5.96
C TYR A 99 5.83 -0.12 6.64
N ALA A 100 6.03 1.20 6.57
CA ALA A 100 5.10 2.17 7.14
C ALA A 100 3.71 2.09 6.47
N ALA A 101 3.66 1.83 5.16
CA ALA A 101 2.43 1.63 4.41
C ALA A 101 1.58 0.46 4.93
N LEU A 102 2.19 -0.60 5.46
CA LEU A 102 1.47 -1.73 6.07
C LEU A 102 0.60 -1.30 7.26
N ARG A 103 0.97 -0.23 7.94
CA ARG A 103 0.18 0.32 9.04
C ARG A 103 -0.83 1.36 8.56
N GLN A 104 -0.49 2.11 7.52
CA GLN A 104 -1.32 3.19 6.98
C GLN A 104 -2.44 2.66 6.08
N HIS A 105 -2.14 1.64 5.25
CA HIS A 105 -3.02 1.11 4.22
C HIS A 105 -3.16 -0.43 4.27
N PRO A 106 -3.37 -1.06 5.44
CA PRO A 106 -3.36 -2.52 5.55
C PRO A 106 -4.40 -3.19 4.66
N ALA A 107 -5.60 -2.62 4.57
CA ALA A 107 -6.68 -3.13 3.75
C ALA A 107 -6.35 -3.04 2.24
N ALA A 108 -5.85 -1.88 1.78
CA ALA A 108 -5.47 -1.69 0.38
C ALA A 108 -4.38 -2.67 -0.05
N ILE A 109 -3.37 -2.88 0.80
CA ILE A 109 -2.28 -3.82 0.53
C ILE A 109 -2.80 -5.26 0.45
N ALA A 110 -3.65 -5.69 1.39
CA ALA A 110 -4.25 -7.02 1.36
C ALA A 110 -5.11 -7.24 0.11
N ILE A 111 -5.93 -6.25 -0.26
CA ILE A 111 -6.74 -6.28 -1.50
C ILE A 111 -5.82 -6.36 -2.72
N PHE A 112 -4.80 -5.50 -2.81
CA PHE A 112 -3.89 -5.48 -3.94
C PHE A 112 -3.16 -6.82 -4.11
N GLN A 113 -2.71 -7.44 -3.03
CA GLN A 113 -2.02 -8.72 -3.09
C GLN A 113 -2.92 -9.90 -3.47
N ASN A 114 -4.12 -9.93 -2.91
CA ASN A 114 -4.98 -11.09 -3.05
C ASN A 114 -5.89 -11.01 -4.29
N GLU A 115 -6.28 -9.79 -4.68
CA GLU A 115 -7.37 -9.60 -5.65
C GLU A 115 -6.93 -8.90 -6.95
N ALA A 116 -5.69 -8.34 -7.05
CA ALA A 116 -5.29 -7.55 -8.21
C ALA A 116 -5.45 -8.29 -9.54
N ASN A 117 -5.09 -9.58 -9.60
CA ASN A 117 -5.23 -10.39 -10.81
C ASN A 117 -6.71 -10.61 -11.22
N TYR A 118 -7.60 -10.73 -10.26
CA TYR A 118 -9.03 -10.84 -10.51
C TYR A 118 -9.63 -9.50 -10.92
N LEU A 119 -9.28 -8.43 -10.19
CA LEU A 119 -9.77 -7.07 -10.46
C LEU A 119 -9.32 -6.58 -11.84
N ALA A 120 -8.12 -6.92 -12.28
CA ALA A 120 -7.59 -6.56 -13.61
C ALA A 120 -8.42 -7.11 -14.80
N GLN A 121 -9.40 -7.99 -14.56
CA GLN A 121 -10.34 -8.44 -15.59
C GLN A 121 -11.46 -7.41 -15.87
N PHE A 122 -11.61 -6.40 -15.04
CA PHE A 122 -12.61 -5.35 -15.21
C PHE A 122 -11.95 -4.07 -15.74
N GLU A 123 -12.56 -3.41 -16.72
CA GLU A 123 -12.08 -2.18 -17.35
C GLU A 123 -11.69 -1.09 -16.34
N ARG A 124 -12.44 -0.96 -15.24
CA ARG A 124 -12.14 -0.01 -14.17
C ARG A 124 -10.74 -0.15 -13.58
N PHE A 125 -10.16 -1.33 -13.65
CA PHE A 125 -8.85 -1.68 -13.06
C PHE A 125 -7.75 -1.94 -14.10
N ASP A 126 -7.92 -1.48 -15.33
CA ASP A 126 -6.93 -1.63 -16.42
C ASP A 126 -5.55 -1.09 -16.09
N TYR A 127 -5.46 -0.22 -15.09
CA TYR A 127 -4.20 0.34 -14.61
C TYR A 127 -3.37 -0.64 -13.75
N LEU A 128 -3.99 -1.64 -13.10
CA LEU A 128 -3.31 -2.52 -12.15
C LEU A 128 -2.11 -3.29 -12.72
N PRO A 129 -2.18 -3.87 -13.92
CA PRO A 129 -1.01 -4.56 -14.51
C PRO A 129 0.21 -3.65 -14.67
N GLY A 130 -0.01 -2.37 -15.02
CA GLY A 130 1.07 -1.39 -15.19
C GLY A 130 1.71 -0.92 -13.88
N VAL A 131 0.99 -0.99 -12.77
CA VAL A 131 1.47 -0.54 -11.46
C VAL A 131 2.66 -1.38 -10.97
N ALA A 132 2.59 -2.69 -11.11
CA ALA A 132 3.68 -3.59 -10.69
C ALA A 132 4.96 -3.29 -11.45
N ASP A 133 4.87 -3.05 -12.75
CA ASP A 133 6.01 -2.70 -13.61
C ASP A 133 6.59 -1.31 -13.27
N GLU A 134 5.74 -0.35 -12.94
CA GLU A 134 6.14 1.00 -12.53
C GLU A 134 6.97 0.96 -11.24
N PHE A 135 6.47 0.27 -10.22
CA PHE A 135 7.21 0.11 -8.97
C PHE A 135 8.49 -0.70 -9.17
N GLU A 136 8.47 -1.79 -9.93
CA GLU A 136 9.68 -2.55 -10.27
C GLU A 136 10.74 -1.65 -10.88
N LYS A 137 10.41 -0.83 -11.88
CA LYS A 137 11.35 0.10 -12.53
C LYS A 137 11.97 1.09 -11.54
N THR A 138 11.17 1.63 -10.64
CA THR A 138 11.62 2.56 -9.60
C THR A 138 12.70 1.91 -8.69
N TRP A 139 12.44 0.73 -8.20
CA TRP A 139 13.37 0.00 -7.34
C TRP A 139 14.62 -0.48 -8.08
N LEU A 140 14.44 -0.97 -9.32
CA LEU A 140 15.57 -1.41 -10.17
C LEU A 140 16.53 -0.27 -10.45
N LYS A 141 16.02 0.95 -10.67
CA LYS A 141 16.87 2.13 -10.86
C LYS A 141 17.80 2.33 -9.66
N VAL A 142 17.29 2.31 -8.43
CA VAL A 142 18.08 2.47 -7.21
C VAL A 142 19.11 1.36 -7.05
N LEU A 143 18.72 0.10 -7.26
CA LEU A 143 19.62 -1.04 -7.14
C LEU A 143 20.74 -1.00 -8.17
N GLN A 144 20.43 -0.69 -9.44
CA GLN A 144 21.41 -0.60 -10.53
C GLN A 144 22.34 0.61 -10.37
N GLU A 145 21.86 1.75 -9.90
CA GLU A 145 22.71 2.90 -9.57
C GLU A 145 23.66 2.58 -8.44
N GLY A 146 23.20 1.85 -7.41
CA GLY A 146 24.05 1.39 -6.33
C GLY A 146 25.13 0.38 -6.77
N GLN A 147 24.82 -0.49 -7.73
CA GLN A 147 25.82 -1.39 -8.33
C GLN A 147 26.87 -0.60 -9.14
N LYS A 148 26.44 0.33 -9.99
CA LYS A 148 27.33 1.17 -10.79
C LYS A 148 28.27 2.03 -9.95
N SER A 149 27.79 2.52 -8.80
CA SER A 149 28.60 3.33 -7.87
C SER A 149 29.44 2.49 -6.89
N GLY A 150 29.36 1.16 -6.95
CA GLY A 150 30.08 0.27 -6.04
C GLY A 150 29.52 0.20 -4.62
N VAL A 151 28.37 0.82 -4.36
CA VAL A 151 27.66 0.78 -3.06
C VAL A 151 27.04 -0.59 -2.83
N PHE A 152 26.51 -1.19 -3.90
CA PHE A 152 25.94 -2.54 -3.87
C PHE A 152 26.83 -3.51 -4.67
N ARG A 153 26.81 -4.75 -4.27
CA ARG A 153 27.56 -5.84 -4.91
C ARG A 153 27.11 -6.04 -6.37
N GLU A 154 28.07 -6.12 -7.28
CA GLU A 154 27.82 -6.30 -8.72
C GLU A 154 27.32 -7.70 -9.09
N ASP A 155 27.65 -8.71 -8.27
CA ASP A 155 27.26 -10.11 -8.50
C ASP A 155 25.77 -10.39 -8.18
N LEU A 156 25.05 -9.43 -7.57
CA LEU A 156 23.63 -9.57 -7.27
C LEU A 156 22.76 -9.28 -8.51
N ASN A 157 21.81 -10.16 -8.79
CA ASN A 157 20.79 -9.87 -9.79
C ASN A 157 19.78 -8.87 -9.22
N ALA A 158 19.79 -7.62 -9.72
CA ALA A 158 18.95 -6.53 -9.23
C ALA A 158 17.45 -6.88 -9.26
N LYS A 159 16.97 -7.56 -10.31
CA LYS A 159 15.55 -7.96 -10.45
C LYS A 159 15.17 -9.01 -9.40
N LEU A 160 16.04 -9.97 -9.14
CA LEU A 160 15.82 -10.98 -8.11
C LEU A 160 15.88 -10.36 -6.71
N THR A 161 16.82 -9.46 -6.47
CA THR A 161 16.93 -8.69 -5.21
C THR A 161 15.66 -7.89 -4.95
N TYR A 162 15.15 -7.17 -5.95
CA TYR A 162 13.87 -6.47 -5.84
C TYR A 162 12.71 -7.41 -5.47
N ARG A 163 12.62 -8.58 -6.12
CA ARG A 163 11.56 -9.56 -5.80
C ARG A 163 11.63 -10.03 -4.36
N PHE A 164 12.83 -10.35 -3.85
CA PHE A 164 12.99 -10.73 -2.45
C PHE A 164 12.60 -9.62 -1.48
N ILE A 165 12.97 -8.37 -1.79
CA ILE A 165 12.56 -7.22 -0.98
C ILE A 165 11.04 -7.07 -0.99
N ARG A 166 10.45 -7.00 -2.18
CA ARG A 166 9.00 -6.85 -2.38
C ARG A 166 8.21 -7.92 -1.62
N ASP A 167 8.54 -9.18 -1.86
CA ASP A 167 7.79 -10.30 -1.30
C ASP A 167 7.95 -10.36 0.23
N THR A 168 9.14 -10.09 0.76
CA THR A 168 9.36 -10.04 2.22
C THR A 168 8.57 -8.91 2.87
N VAL A 169 8.61 -7.71 2.30
CA VAL A 169 7.92 -6.55 2.87
C VAL A 169 6.40 -6.75 2.82
N TRP A 170 5.86 -7.06 1.65
CA TRP A 170 4.41 -7.09 1.49
C TRP A 170 3.73 -8.27 2.16
N THR A 171 4.35 -9.46 2.22
CA THR A 171 3.81 -10.59 2.97
C THR A 171 3.72 -10.35 4.47
N THR A 172 4.40 -9.33 4.98
CA THR A 172 4.30 -8.91 6.38
C THR A 172 2.86 -8.54 6.78
N VAL A 173 2.01 -8.08 5.86
CA VAL A 173 0.61 -7.76 6.12
C VAL A 173 -0.18 -8.94 6.69
N HIS A 174 0.20 -10.18 6.34
CA HIS A 174 -0.52 -11.37 6.78
C HIS A 174 -0.20 -11.83 8.22
N TRP A 175 0.95 -11.43 8.76
CA TRP A 175 1.38 -11.86 10.08
C TRP A 175 1.65 -10.69 11.06
N PHE A 176 1.74 -9.46 10.57
CA PHE A 176 1.96 -8.30 11.43
C PHE A 176 0.72 -8.00 12.28
N ASN A 177 0.93 -7.99 13.60
CA ASN A 177 -0.09 -7.59 14.56
C ASN A 177 0.23 -6.18 15.08
N PRO A 178 -0.55 -5.13 14.72
CA PRO A 178 -0.31 -3.76 15.18
C PRO A 178 -0.39 -3.57 16.70
N ASN A 179 -1.08 -4.49 17.40
CA ASN A 179 -1.18 -4.52 18.86
C ASN A 179 -0.17 -5.47 19.51
N GLY A 180 0.73 -6.05 18.72
CA GLY A 180 1.76 -6.99 19.18
C GLY A 180 2.97 -6.27 19.79
N LYS A 181 3.97 -7.08 20.23
CA LYS A 181 5.21 -6.57 20.82
C LYS A 181 6.18 -5.95 19.80
N LEU A 182 6.07 -6.33 18.54
CA LEU A 182 6.95 -5.86 17.47
C LEU A 182 6.37 -4.62 16.80
N SER A 183 7.10 -3.52 16.83
CA SER A 183 6.73 -2.32 16.06
C SER A 183 7.10 -2.49 14.59
N ILE A 184 6.35 -1.85 13.70
CA ILE A 184 6.66 -1.86 12.27
C ILE A 184 8.06 -1.28 11.98
N LYS A 185 8.47 -0.28 12.78
CA LYS A 185 9.81 0.28 12.71
C LYS A 185 10.89 -0.75 13.05
N SER A 186 10.71 -1.52 14.13
CA SER A 186 11.71 -2.52 14.53
C SER A 186 11.81 -3.66 13.51
N ILE A 187 10.71 -4.03 12.84
CA ILE A 187 10.72 -5.01 11.76
C ILE A 187 11.50 -4.46 10.56
N ALA A 188 11.23 -3.23 10.15
CA ALA A 188 11.94 -2.57 9.07
C ALA A 188 13.45 -2.46 9.35
N ASP A 189 13.83 -1.99 10.54
CA ASP A 189 15.23 -1.84 10.93
C ASP A 189 15.95 -3.19 10.93
N GLN A 190 15.33 -4.26 11.46
CA GLN A 190 15.91 -5.60 11.46
C GLN A 190 16.08 -6.14 10.03
N TYR A 191 15.09 -5.93 9.16
CA TYR A 191 15.17 -6.36 7.77
C TYR A 191 16.27 -5.62 7.01
N ILE A 192 16.37 -4.29 7.18
CA ILE A 192 17.41 -3.48 6.55
C ILE A 192 18.80 -3.93 6.99
N ASN A 193 19.00 -4.22 8.28
CA ASN A 193 20.29 -4.71 8.79
C ASN A 193 20.69 -6.04 8.12
N ILE A 194 19.75 -6.99 8.02
CA ILE A 194 19.99 -8.28 7.35
C ILE A 194 20.30 -8.06 5.87
N LEU A 195 19.54 -7.23 5.19
CA LEU A 195 19.70 -6.96 3.75
C LEU A 195 21.03 -6.24 3.46
N CYS A 196 21.37 -5.20 4.23
CA CYS A 196 22.58 -4.41 4.02
C CYS A 196 23.84 -5.20 4.28
N ASP A 197 23.85 -6.11 5.27
CA ASP A 197 24.99 -6.99 5.52
C ASP A 197 25.22 -7.99 4.38
N GLY A 198 24.18 -8.29 3.59
CA GLY A 198 24.26 -9.19 2.45
C GLY A 198 24.52 -8.51 1.10
N ILE A 199 24.19 -7.21 0.92
CA ILE A 199 24.25 -6.53 -0.38
C ILE A 199 25.24 -5.35 -0.44
N VAL A 200 25.70 -4.85 0.70
CA VAL A 200 26.72 -3.77 0.75
C VAL A 200 28.10 -4.38 0.57
N THR A 201 28.93 -3.78 -0.29
CA THR A 201 30.34 -4.17 -0.45
C THR A 201 31.10 -3.97 0.86
N ARG A 202 31.93 -4.94 1.25
CA ARG A 202 32.78 -4.88 2.46
C ARG A 202 34.13 -4.33 2.13
#